data_10b7169c2286ee6e35f5d21cb764e51b
#
_entry.id   10b7169c2286ee6e35f5d21cb764e51b
#
_cell.length_a   1.000
_cell.length_b   1.000
_cell.length_c   1.000
_cell.angle_alpha   90.00
_cell.angle_beta   90.00
_cell.angle_gamma   90.00
#
_symmetry.space_group_name_H-M   'P 1'
#
loop_
_entity.id
_entity.type
_entity.pdbx_description
1 polymer ?
#
loop_
_entity_poly.entity_id
_entity_poly.type
_entity_poly.pdbx_seq_one_letter_code
_entity_poly.pdbx_strand_id
1 'polypeptide(L)' 'MVEIFTKKALIATKALGIPTEEVIPILKKLLKMYDNDWTLIAEDNYRTLIDAYFEHKEDKVNPLHF' A
#
# COMPACT_ATOMS: atom_id res chain seq x y z
N MET A 1 -17.54 -6.02 2.12
CA MET A 1 -16.58 -5.90 3.11
C MET A 1 -15.28 -5.49 2.59
N VAL A 2 -14.77 -6.11 1.54
CA VAL A 2 -13.49 -5.73 0.97
C VAL A 2 -13.49 -4.28 0.55
N GLU A 3 -14.64 -3.80 0.08
CA GLU A 3 -14.74 -2.41 -0.37
C GLU A 3 -14.47 -1.41 0.74
N ILE A 4 -14.88 -1.72 1.96
CA ILE A 4 -14.67 -0.81 3.08
C ILE A 4 -13.18 -0.68 3.38
N PHE A 5 -12.45 -1.78 3.37
CA PHE A 5 -11.02 -1.75 3.62
C PHE A 5 -10.29 -1.02 2.49
N THR A 6 -10.68 -1.26 1.26
CA THR A 6 -10.07 -0.60 0.12
C THR A 6 -10.29 0.91 0.22
N LYS A 7 -11.51 1.31 0.54
CA LYS A 7 -11.83 2.72 0.63
C LYS A 7 -11.00 3.39 1.73
N LYS A 8 -10.89 2.74 2.89
CA LYS A 8 -10.12 3.30 3.99
C LYS A 8 -8.64 3.37 3.65
N ALA A 9 -8.14 2.37 2.93
CA ALA A 9 -6.75 2.37 2.51
C ALA A 9 -6.47 3.55 1.58
N LEU A 10 -7.39 3.81 0.65
CA LEU A 10 -7.23 4.91 -0.28
C LEU A 10 -7.30 6.26 0.43
N ILE A 11 -8.15 6.38 1.43
CA ILE A 11 -8.25 7.60 2.19
C ILE A 11 -6.96 7.84 2.96
N ALA A 12 -6.43 6.81 3.60
CA ALA A 12 -5.22 6.93 4.39
C ALA A 12 -4.02 7.32 3.53
N THR A 13 -3.91 6.73 2.33
CA THR A 13 -2.80 7.03 1.46
C THR A 13 -2.96 8.39 0.79
N LYS A 14 -4.20 8.75 0.47
CA LYS A 14 -4.46 10.04 -0.17
C LYS A 14 -4.09 11.18 0.77
N ALA A 15 -4.29 10.98 2.06
CA ALA A 15 -3.95 11.98 3.05
C ALA A 15 -2.45 12.26 3.06
N LEU A 16 -1.65 11.31 2.58
CA LEU A 16 -0.22 11.47 2.50
C LEU A 16 0.24 11.93 1.11
N GLY A 17 -0.71 12.19 0.23
CA GLY A 17 -0.38 12.65 -1.11
C GLY A 17 -0.03 11.53 -2.09
N ILE A 18 -0.40 10.30 -1.76
CA ILE A 18 -0.11 9.16 -2.63
C ILE A 18 -1.26 8.95 -3.60
N PRO A 19 -1.00 8.95 -4.91
CA PRO A 19 -2.06 8.78 -5.90
C PRO A 19 -2.70 7.41 -5.83
N THR A 20 -4.02 7.38 -5.99
CA THR A 20 -4.76 6.14 -5.96
C THR A 20 -4.26 5.13 -6.98
N GLU A 21 -3.95 5.60 -8.18
CA GLU A 21 -3.50 4.71 -9.24
C GLU A 21 -2.18 4.02 -8.92
N GLU A 22 -1.40 4.58 -8.01
CA GLU A 22 -0.15 3.95 -7.61
C GLU A 22 -0.38 3.02 -6.43
N VAL A 23 -1.42 3.25 -5.67
CA VAL A 23 -1.73 2.42 -4.52
C VAL A 23 -2.35 1.09 -4.92
N ILE A 24 -3.20 1.11 -5.92
CA ILE A 24 -3.93 -0.08 -6.32
C ILE A 24 -3.04 -1.30 -6.64
N PRO A 25 -2.01 -1.16 -7.47
CA PRO A 25 -1.16 -2.32 -7.77
C PRO A 25 -0.40 -2.82 -6.55
N ILE A 26 -0.01 -1.92 -5.68
CA ILE A 26 0.71 -2.31 -4.46
C ILE A 26 -0.23 -3.03 -3.52
N LEU A 27 -1.46 -2.53 -3.39
CA LEU A 27 -2.45 -3.15 -2.55
C LEU A 27 -2.78 -4.56 -3.02
N LYS A 28 -2.91 -4.75 -4.33
CA LYS A 28 -3.18 -6.06 -4.89
C LYS A 28 -2.03 -7.03 -4.58
N LYS A 29 -0.81 -6.53 -4.67
CA LYS A 29 0.35 -7.34 -4.38
C LYS A 29 0.36 -7.77 -2.91
N LEU A 30 0.05 -6.85 -2.01
CA LEU A 30 0.03 -7.16 -0.60
C LEU A 30 -1.08 -8.15 -0.25
N LEU A 31 -2.24 -7.99 -0.87
CA LEU A 31 -3.34 -8.91 -0.63
C LEU A 31 -2.96 -10.32 -1.05
N LYS A 32 -2.20 -10.42 -2.12
CA LYS A 32 -1.78 -11.71 -2.60
C LYS A 32 -0.73 -12.29 -1.64
N MET A 33 0.16 -11.48 -1.14
CA MET A 33 1.19 -11.94 -0.23
C MET A 33 0.62 -12.37 1.11
N TYR A 34 -0.39 -11.66 1.60
CA TYR A 34 -0.96 -11.97 2.89
C TYR A 34 -2.28 -12.74 2.81
N ASP A 35 -2.55 -13.36 1.66
CA ASP A 35 -3.72 -14.19 1.48
C ASP A 35 -5.01 -13.45 1.82
N ASN A 36 -5.13 -12.23 1.34
CA ASN A 36 -6.30 -11.39 1.54
C ASN A 36 -6.57 -11.05 3.02
N ASP A 37 -5.54 -11.03 3.82
CA ASP A 37 -5.69 -10.70 5.23
C ASP A 37 -5.61 -9.19 5.42
N TRP A 38 -6.73 -8.53 5.36
CA TRP A 38 -6.80 -7.10 5.52
C TRP A 38 -6.38 -6.64 6.91
N THR A 39 -6.49 -7.51 7.91
CA THR A 39 -6.11 -7.16 9.27
C THR A 39 -4.63 -6.79 9.32
N LEU A 40 -3.80 -7.55 8.64
CA LEU A 40 -2.37 -7.29 8.63
C LEU A 40 -2.05 -6.01 7.85
N ILE A 41 -2.77 -5.79 6.76
CA ILE A 41 -2.52 -4.61 5.93
C ILE A 41 -3.01 -3.34 6.62
N ALA A 42 -4.16 -3.42 7.27
CA ALA A 42 -4.75 -2.26 7.92
C ALA A 42 -4.14 -1.93 9.28
N GLU A 43 -3.31 -2.81 9.79
CA GLU A 43 -2.70 -2.60 11.07
C GLU A 43 -1.90 -1.32 11.09
N ASP A 44 -1.99 -0.60 12.16
CA ASP A 44 -1.25 0.64 12.36
C ASP A 44 -1.57 1.65 11.26
N ASN A 45 -2.84 1.78 10.96
CA ASN A 45 -3.34 2.77 10.01
C ASN A 45 -2.76 2.54 8.62
N TYR A 46 -2.77 1.30 8.18
CA TYR A 46 -2.30 0.90 6.84
C TYR A 46 -0.79 1.14 6.66
N ARG A 47 -0.07 1.00 7.75
CA ARG A 47 1.37 1.20 7.70
C ARG A 47 2.06 0.24 6.74
N THR A 48 1.60 -1.02 6.70
CA THR A 48 2.17 -2.00 5.80
C THR A 48 2.05 -1.54 4.35
N LEU A 49 0.90 -0.98 4.00
CA LEU A 49 0.68 -0.48 2.65
C LEU A 49 1.57 0.73 2.36
N ILE A 50 1.67 1.63 3.30
CA ILE A 50 2.47 2.84 3.13
C ILE A 50 3.95 2.50 2.99
N ASP A 51 4.43 1.58 3.83
CA ASP A 51 5.82 1.16 3.76
C ASP A 51 6.11 0.47 2.43
N ALA A 52 5.20 -0.35 1.96
CA ALA A 52 5.36 -1.04 0.69
C ALA A 52 5.42 -0.04 -0.48
N TYR A 53 4.63 1.01 -0.40
CA TYR A 53 4.62 2.04 -1.43
C TYR A 53 5.97 2.75 -1.49
N PHE A 54 6.50 3.15 -0.35
CA PHE A 54 7.76 3.86 -0.33
C PHE A 54 8.92 2.96 -0.71
N GLU A 55 8.84 1.70 -0.35
CA GLU A 55 9.87 0.75 -0.73
C GLU A 55 9.87 0.57 -2.23
N HIS A 56 8.71 0.47 -2.84
CA HIS A 56 8.57 0.32 -4.27
C HIS A 56 9.13 1.55 -4.99
N LYS A 57 8.85 2.71 -4.44
CA LYS A 57 9.30 3.94 -5.04
C LYS A 57 10.81 4.10 -4.95
N GLU A 58 11.38 3.69 -3.84
CA GLU A 58 12.83 3.76 -3.69
C GLU A 58 13.54 2.85 -4.66
N ASP A 59 13.01 1.64 -4.84
CA ASP A 59 13.57 0.73 -5.78
C ASP A 59 13.60 1.34 -7.15
N LYS A 60 12.56 2.05 -7.51
CA LYS A 60 12.45 2.62 -8.81
C LYS A 60 13.34 3.81 -8.98
N VAL A 61 13.53 4.62 -7.98
CA VAL A 61 14.26 5.83 -8.07
C VAL A 61 15.72 5.65 -7.85
N ASN A 62 16.15 4.61 -7.19
CA ASN A 62 17.53 4.46 -6.83
C ASN A 62 18.09 3.11 -7.18
N PRO A 63 18.20 2.81 -8.40
CA PRO A 63 18.62 1.53 -8.83
C PRO A 63 20.06 1.28 -8.55
N LEU A 64 20.84 2.32 -8.38
CA LEU A 64 22.13 2.13 -8.19
C LEU A 64 22.66 2.12 -6.99
N HIS A 65 21.98 2.43 -6.18
CA HIS A 65 22.51 2.70 -5.05
C HIS A 65 23.20 1.61 -4.52
N PHE A 66 23.88 1.35 -4.92
CA PHE A 66 24.57 0.62 -4.76
C PHE A 66 25.06 0.57 -4.75
#